data_1b2a68490f987a45daf69c8f304cf9c5
#
_entry.id   1b2a68490f987a45daf69c8f304cf9c5
#
_cell.length_a   1.000
_cell.length_b   1.000
_cell.length_c   1.000
_cell.angle_alpha   90.00
_cell.angle_beta   90.00
_cell.angle_gamma   90.00
#
_symmetry.space_group_name_H-M   'P 1'
#
loop_
_entity.id
_entity.type
_entity.pdbx_description
1 polymer ?
#
loop_
_entity_poly.entity_id
_entity_poly.type
_entity_poly.pdbx_seq_one_letter_code
_entity_poly.pdbx_strand_id
1 'polypeptide(L)'
;MDELVAQVNHEDLPRSVRGNAGWIEVIAGSMFSGKSEELIRRLRRARIARQKVQVFKPELDSRFSDNEIVSHSEMRHDSSNSRSAEEILAKVDPDTEVVGIDEGQFFDNQLVTVANELARRGVRVIIAGLDQDYTGKPWEPMPQLLAIAEYITKTHAICMKCGQPANYSQRTFESEERVAVGASDKYEARCRSCFVPHADAPTVHE
;
A
#
# COMPACT_ATOMS: atom_id res chain seq x y z
N MET A 1 9.21 -19.90 -34.50
CA MET A 1 8.25 -18.76 -34.63
C MET A 1 7.67 -18.55 -33.25
N ASP A 2 8.40 -17.81 -32.41
CA ASP A 2 7.94 -17.45 -31.09
C ASP A 2 7.18 -16.14 -31.24
N GLU A 3 5.85 -16.22 -31.22
CA GLU A 3 5.01 -15.05 -31.06
C GLU A 3 5.27 -14.49 -29.66
N LEU A 4 5.96 -13.37 -29.63
CA LEU A 4 6.00 -12.50 -28.44
C LEU A 4 4.56 -12.09 -28.16
N VAL A 5 3.90 -12.79 -27.26
CA VAL A 5 2.62 -12.32 -26.69
C VAL A 5 2.96 -11.06 -25.90
N ALA A 6 2.78 -9.91 -26.54
CA ALA A 6 2.86 -8.61 -25.86
C ALA A 6 1.90 -8.68 -24.68
N GLN A 7 2.41 -8.64 -23.46
CA GLN A 7 1.60 -8.48 -22.25
C GLN A 7 0.92 -7.12 -22.35
N VAL A 8 -0.31 -7.11 -22.85
CA VAL A 8 -1.17 -5.93 -22.83
C VAL A 8 -1.46 -5.65 -21.35
N ASN A 9 -0.89 -4.58 -20.82
CA ASN A 9 -1.23 -4.14 -19.48
C ASN A 9 -2.73 -3.84 -19.45
N HIS A 10 -3.47 -4.57 -18.64
CA HIS A 10 -4.93 -4.42 -18.51
C HIS A 10 -5.34 -2.99 -18.14
N GLU A 11 -4.44 -2.22 -17.52
CA GLU A 11 -4.60 -0.79 -17.20
C GLU A 11 -4.81 0.08 -18.46
N ASP A 12 -4.29 -0.36 -19.61
CA ASP A 12 -4.33 0.39 -20.86
C ASP A 12 -5.57 0.06 -21.72
N LEU A 13 -6.40 -0.93 -21.33
CA LEU A 13 -7.61 -1.28 -22.07
C LEU A 13 -8.76 -0.31 -21.77
N PRO A 14 -9.53 0.10 -22.79
CA PRO A 14 -10.74 0.89 -22.60
C PRO A 14 -11.76 0.18 -21.68
N ARG A 15 -12.51 0.95 -20.89
CA ARG A 15 -13.50 0.43 -19.93
C ARG A 15 -14.55 -0.49 -20.61
N SER A 16 -14.90 -0.22 -21.86
CA SER A 16 -15.81 -1.04 -22.68
C SER A 16 -15.30 -2.46 -22.93
N VAL A 17 -14.00 -2.69 -22.83
CA VAL A 17 -13.36 -4.00 -23.05
C VAL A 17 -13.21 -4.77 -21.74
N ARG A 18 -13.23 -4.08 -20.58
CA ARG A 18 -13.01 -4.65 -19.25
C ARG A 18 -14.26 -5.27 -18.62
N GLY A 19 -15.45 -5.05 -19.18
CA GLY A 19 -16.72 -5.44 -18.55
C GLY A 19 -17.12 -4.52 -17.39
N ASN A 20 -18.15 -4.90 -16.63
CA ASN A 20 -18.66 -4.12 -15.49
C ASN A 20 -17.94 -4.41 -14.16
N ALA A 21 -16.96 -5.30 -14.13
CA ALA A 21 -16.19 -5.62 -12.92
C ALA A 21 -15.02 -4.66 -12.74
N GLY A 22 -14.76 -4.25 -11.49
CA GLY A 22 -13.53 -3.59 -11.09
C GLY A 22 -12.42 -4.62 -10.88
N TRP A 23 -11.31 -4.18 -10.29
CA TRP A 23 -10.16 -5.04 -9.96
C TRP A 23 -9.35 -4.45 -8.80
N ILE A 24 -8.46 -5.26 -8.24
CA ILE A 24 -7.62 -4.89 -7.11
C ILE A 24 -6.16 -4.83 -7.57
N GLU A 25 -5.49 -3.72 -7.25
CA GLU A 25 -4.06 -3.51 -7.45
C GLU A 25 -3.38 -3.34 -6.10
N VAL A 26 -2.30 -4.06 -5.86
CA VAL A 26 -1.52 -3.92 -4.63
C VAL A 26 -0.10 -3.46 -4.95
N ILE A 27 0.32 -2.38 -4.29
CA ILE A 27 1.67 -1.83 -4.33
C ILE A 27 2.31 -2.13 -2.99
N ALA A 28 3.21 -3.10 -2.96
CA ALA A 28 3.84 -3.58 -1.73
C ALA A 28 5.36 -3.36 -1.74
N GLY A 29 5.96 -3.23 -0.58
CA GLY A 29 7.42 -3.10 -0.44
C GLY A 29 7.83 -2.50 0.90
N SER A 30 9.14 -2.41 1.16
CA SER A 30 9.70 -1.83 2.37
C SER A 30 9.46 -0.31 2.49
N MET A 31 9.77 0.27 3.63
CA MET A 31 9.89 1.73 3.76
C MET A 31 10.89 2.26 2.72
N PHE A 32 10.68 3.50 2.28
CA PHE A 32 11.51 4.21 1.29
C PHE A 32 11.54 3.59 -0.12
N SER A 33 10.62 2.70 -0.45
CA SER A 33 10.57 2.02 -1.76
C SER A 33 9.71 2.72 -2.81
N GLY A 34 9.09 3.87 -2.49
CA GLY A 34 8.30 4.64 -3.44
C GLY A 34 6.85 4.16 -3.62
N LYS A 35 6.29 3.42 -2.66
CA LYS A 35 4.90 2.90 -2.75
C LYS A 35 3.87 4.01 -2.89
N SER A 36 3.93 5.02 -2.01
CA SER A 36 2.96 6.12 -2.03
C SER A 36 3.14 7.00 -3.27
N GLU A 37 4.36 7.19 -3.78
CA GLU A 37 4.62 7.87 -5.05
C GLU A 37 3.97 7.13 -6.23
N GLU A 38 4.08 5.81 -6.26
CA GLU A 38 3.45 4.98 -7.29
C GLU A 38 1.91 5.01 -7.17
N LEU A 39 1.36 4.97 -5.96
CA LEU A 39 -0.07 5.18 -5.73
C LEU A 39 -0.52 6.53 -6.28
N ILE A 40 0.17 7.63 -5.91
CA ILE A 40 -0.12 8.97 -6.39
C ILE A 40 -0.07 9.03 -7.92
N ARG A 41 0.94 8.44 -8.54
CA ARG A 41 1.09 8.39 -9.99
C ARG A 41 -0.12 7.74 -10.65
N ARG A 42 -0.62 6.61 -10.11
CA ARG A 42 -1.81 5.92 -10.63
C ARG A 42 -3.08 6.76 -10.46
N LEU A 43 -3.26 7.36 -9.27
CA LEU A 43 -4.42 8.20 -8.98
C LEU A 43 -4.46 9.47 -9.85
N ARG A 44 -3.30 10.11 -10.11
CA ARG A 44 -3.20 11.24 -11.04
C ARG A 44 -3.62 10.83 -12.46
N ARG A 45 -3.17 9.68 -12.94
CA ARG A 45 -3.57 9.16 -14.26
C ARG A 45 -5.09 8.93 -14.34
N ALA A 46 -5.71 8.39 -13.30
CA ALA A 46 -7.15 8.21 -13.20
C ALA A 46 -7.90 9.56 -13.28
N ARG A 47 -7.42 10.58 -12.56
CA ARG A 47 -7.98 11.94 -12.61
C ARG A 47 -7.82 12.59 -13.98
N ILE A 48 -6.67 12.43 -14.65
CA ILE A 48 -6.47 12.91 -16.03
C ILE A 48 -7.48 12.24 -16.97
N ALA A 49 -7.79 10.94 -16.76
CA ALA A 49 -8.82 10.21 -17.47
C ALA A 49 -10.26 10.60 -17.06
N ARG A 50 -10.42 11.64 -16.22
CA ARG A 50 -11.70 12.16 -15.71
C ARG A 50 -12.49 11.14 -14.90
N GLN A 51 -11.84 10.15 -14.32
CA GLN A 51 -12.43 9.20 -13.40
C GLN A 51 -12.64 9.85 -12.02
N LYS A 52 -13.75 9.52 -11.35
CA LYS A 52 -13.99 9.96 -9.97
C LYS A 52 -13.13 9.15 -9.01
N VAL A 53 -12.24 9.82 -8.29
CA VAL A 53 -11.25 9.22 -7.41
C VAL A 53 -11.51 9.61 -5.97
N GLN A 54 -11.56 8.65 -5.06
CA GLN A 54 -11.50 8.87 -3.62
C GLN A 54 -10.25 8.20 -3.03
N VAL A 55 -9.67 8.82 -2.01
CA VAL A 55 -8.43 8.33 -1.38
C VAL A 55 -8.65 8.21 0.14
N PHE A 56 -8.20 7.10 0.70
CA PHE A 56 -8.33 6.80 2.12
C PHE A 56 -6.99 6.51 2.76
N LYS A 57 -6.87 6.89 4.03
CA LYS A 57 -5.74 6.59 4.91
C LYS A 57 -6.24 6.15 6.28
N PRO A 58 -5.47 5.35 7.01
CA PRO A 58 -5.82 5.03 8.39
C PRO A 58 -5.75 6.29 9.26
N GLU A 59 -6.73 6.44 10.15
CA GLU A 59 -6.67 7.42 11.22
C GLU A 59 -5.69 6.92 12.28
N LEU A 60 -4.42 7.23 12.12
CA LEU A 60 -3.42 6.97 13.15
C LEU A 60 -3.67 7.93 14.32
N ASP A 61 -3.65 7.40 15.55
CA ASP A 61 -3.83 8.20 16.78
C ASP A 61 -2.91 9.43 16.72
N SER A 62 -3.49 10.62 16.99
CA SER A 62 -2.80 11.91 16.87
C SER A 62 -1.50 12.01 17.68
N ARG A 63 -1.32 11.13 18.67
CA ARG A 63 -0.07 10.99 19.43
C ARG A 63 1.13 10.58 18.56
N PHE A 64 0.87 10.11 17.35
CA PHE A 64 1.87 9.61 16.40
C PHE A 64 2.14 10.54 15.22
N SER A 65 1.48 11.72 15.14
CA SER A 65 1.46 12.55 13.92
C SER A 65 2.48 13.68 13.85
N ASP A 66 3.26 13.98 14.92
CA ASP A 66 4.01 15.24 15.01
C ASP A 66 5.32 15.31 14.19
N ASN A 67 5.75 14.23 13.52
CA ASN A 67 7.05 14.22 12.81
C ASN A 67 7.04 13.62 11.39
N GLU A 68 5.90 13.46 10.72
CA GLU A 68 5.92 13.05 9.32
C GLU A 68 6.27 14.21 8.40
N ILE A 69 7.53 14.20 7.95
CA ILE A 69 8.06 15.08 6.93
C ILE A 69 7.36 14.82 5.59
N VAL A 70 6.48 15.72 5.26
CA VAL A 70 6.20 16.40 4.00
C VAL A 70 6.85 15.84 2.71
N SER A 71 6.48 14.66 2.25
CA SER A 71 6.65 14.33 0.83
C SER A 71 5.33 14.12 0.06
N HIS A 72 4.17 14.33 0.71
CA HIS A 72 2.87 14.04 0.12
C HIS A 72 1.87 15.19 0.21
N SER A 73 2.31 16.43 -0.05
CA SER A 73 1.46 17.62 0.07
C SER A 73 0.16 17.54 -0.76
N GLU A 74 0.17 16.91 -1.93
CA GLU A 74 -1.01 16.77 -2.77
C GLU A 74 -2.02 15.72 -2.27
N MET A 75 -1.56 14.62 -1.66
CA MET A 75 -2.48 13.61 -1.10
C MET A 75 -3.09 14.03 0.25
N ARG A 76 -2.45 14.93 0.99
CA ARG A 76 -2.99 15.41 2.28
C ARG A 76 -4.29 16.20 2.12
N HIS A 77 -4.46 16.92 1.02
CA HIS A 77 -5.65 17.74 0.78
C HIS A 77 -6.88 16.94 0.34
N ASP A 78 -6.69 15.76 -0.26
CA ASP A 78 -7.76 14.99 -0.90
C ASP A 78 -8.03 13.63 -0.26
N SER A 79 -7.34 13.27 0.84
CA SER A 79 -7.55 11.97 1.50
C SER A 79 -8.49 12.08 2.70
N SER A 80 -9.40 11.09 2.81
CA SER A 80 -10.26 10.91 3.96
C SER A 80 -9.62 9.94 4.96
N ASN A 81 -9.51 10.32 6.23
CA ASN A 81 -9.09 9.42 7.28
C ASN A 81 -10.21 8.44 7.61
N SER A 82 -9.87 7.18 7.87
CA SER A 82 -10.80 6.14 8.26
C SER A 82 -10.21 5.27 9.38
N ARG A 83 -11.07 4.93 10.37
CA ARG A 83 -10.67 4.15 11.54
C ARG A 83 -10.67 2.65 11.26
N SER A 84 -11.48 2.22 10.30
CA SER A 84 -11.62 0.82 9.92
C SER A 84 -11.84 0.68 8.42
N ALA A 85 -11.67 -0.52 7.91
CA ALA A 85 -11.98 -0.83 6.52
C ALA A 85 -13.48 -0.68 6.21
N GLU A 86 -14.37 -1.00 7.14
CA GLU A 86 -15.82 -0.84 6.97
C GLU A 86 -16.20 0.64 6.79
N GLU A 87 -15.52 1.54 7.48
CA GLU A 87 -15.74 2.98 7.34
C GLU A 87 -15.37 3.46 5.94
N ILE A 88 -14.35 2.88 5.30
CA ILE A 88 -14.04 3.15 3.89
C ILE A 88 -15.26 2.83 3.03
N LEU A 89 -15.81 1.61 3.18
CA LEU A 89 -16.95 1.16 2.39
C LEU A 89 -18.20 2.06 2.56
N ALA A 90 -18.39 2.59 3.77
CA ALA A 90 -19.48 3.52 4.08
C ALA A 90 -19.29 4.93 3.48
N LYS A 91 -18.01 5.36 3.30
CA LYS A 91 -17.66 6.69 2.77
C LYS A 91 -17.49 6.74 1.26
N VAL A 92 -17.40 5.60 0.59
CA VAL A 92 -17.27 5.56 -0.87
C VAL A 92 -18.57 5.98 -1.53
N ASP A 93 -18.51 7.06 -2.33
CA ASP A 93 -19.66 7.55 -3.08
C ASP A 93 -20.10 6.55 -4.17
N PRO A 94 -21.41 6.48 -4.50
CA PRO A 94 -21.92 5.52 -5.48
C PRO A 94 -21.34 5.65 -6.88
N ASP A 95 -20.88 6.84 -7.26
CA ASP A 95 -20.30 7.16 -8.57
C ASP A 95 -18.76 7.14 -8.59
N THR A 96 -18.12 6.70 -7.49
CA THR A 96 -16.68 6.54 -7.42
C THR A 96 -16.22 5.42 -8.35
N GLU A 97 -15.21 5.70 -9.16
CA GLU A 97 -14.65 4.76 -10.13
C GLU A 97 -13.31 4.17 -9.70
N VAL A 98 -12.56 4.94 -8.90
CA VAL A 98 -11.23 4.53 -8.40
C VAL A 98 -11.11 4.86 -6.92
N VAL A 99 -10.73 3.87 -6.15
CA VAL A 99 -10.41 4.02 -4.72
C VAL A 99 -8.93 3.77 -4.52
N GLY A 100 -8.22 4.75 -3.95
CA GLY A 100 -6.85 4.62 -3.47
C GLY A 100 -6.81 4.44 -1.96
N ILE A 101 -6.04 3.49 -1.46
CA ILE A 101 -5.83 3.25 -0.03
C ILE A 101 -4.33 3.25 0.24
N ASP A 102 -3.87 4.21 1.03
CA ASP A 102 -2.47 4.25 1.48
C ASP A 102 -2.33 3.64 2.87
N GLU A 103 -1.14 3.13 3.18
CA GLU A 103 -0.79 2.51 4.46
C GLU A 103 -1.73 1.34 4.84
N GLY A 104 -2.05 0.50 3.86
CA GLY A 104 -3.02 -0.60 3.98
C GLY A 104 -2.76 -1.57 5.15
N GLN A 105 -1.50 -1.72 5.61
CA GLN A 105 -1.12 -2.57 6.73
C GLN A 105 -1.65 -2.08 8.09
N PHE A 106 -2.12 -0.84 8.19
CA PHE A 106 -2.69 -0.32 9.43
C PHE A 106 -4.21 -0.49 9.53
N PHE A 107 -4.85 -1.02 8.50
CA PHE A 107 -6.24 -1.44 8.58
C PHE A 107 -6.37 -2.88 9.10
N ASP A 108 -7.58 -3.20 9.55
CA ASP A 108 -7.93 -4.55 9.96
C ASP A 108 -8.10 -5.52 8.76
N ASN A 109 -8.27 -6.81 9.06
CA ASN A 109 -8.44 -7.86 8.04
C ASN A 109 -9.73 -7.71 7.21
N GLN A 110 -10.69 -6.89 7.64
CA GLN A 110 -11.89 -6.56 6.86
C GLN A 110 -11.54 -5.81 5.57
N LEU A 111 -10.35 -5.21 5.47
CA LEU A 111 -9.89 -4.54 4.25
C LEU A 111 -9.91 -5.50 3.04
N VAL A 112 -9.65 -6.79 3.24
CA VAL A 112 -9.73 -7.82 2.20
C VAL A 112 -11.16 -7.96 1.67
N THR A 113 -12.14 -8.00 2.57
CA THR A 113 -13.56 -8.08 2.23
C THR A 113 -14.04 -6.82 1.54
N VAL A 114 -13.64 -5.65 2.06
CA VAL A 114 -13.98 -4.34 1.51
C VAL A 114 -13.41 -4.16 0.10
N ALA A 115 -12.15 -4.53 -0.13
CA ALA A 115 -11.52 -4.46 -1.45
C ALA A 115 -12.26 -5.31 -2.48
N ASN A 116 -12.61 -6.56 -2.13
CA ASN A 116 -13.41 -7.45 -2.98
C ASN A 116 -14.80 -6.87 -3.28
N GLU A 117 -15.46 -6.31 -2.27
CA GLU A 117 -16.79 -5.73 -2.45
C GLU A 117 -16.76 -4.50 -3.38
N LEU A 118 -15.80 -3.60 -3.21
CA LEU A 118 -15.60 -2.47 -4.11
C LEU A 118 -15.31 -2.93 -5.54
N ALA A 119 -14.45 -3.92 -5.72
CA ALA A 119 -14.16 -4.48 -7.04
C ALA A 119 -15.41 -5.10 -7.69
N ARG A 120 -16.24 -5.82 -6.93
CA ARG A 120 -17.53 -6.33 -7.44
C ARG A 120 -18.49 -5.22 -7.90
N ARG A 121 -18.44 -4.04 -7.24
CA ARG A 121 -19.21 -2.86 -7.64
C ARG A 121 -18.65 -2.14 -8.88
N GLY A 122 -17.59 -2.67 -9.48
CA GLY A 122 -16.97 -2.07 -10.67
C GLY A 122 -15.90 -1.02 -10.35
N VAL A 123 -15.48 -0.89 -9.08
CA VAL A 123 -14.47 0.08 -8.66
C VAL A 123 -13.06 -0.49 -8.87
N ARG A 124 -12.17 0.30 -9.42
CA ARG A 124 -10.74 0.03 -9.41
C ARG A 124 -10.17 0.35 -8.03
N VAL A 125 -9.67 -0.64 -7.31
CA VAL A 125 -9.10 -0.49 -5.96
C VAL A 125 -7.59 -0.58 -6.02
N ILE A 126 -6.87 0.45 -5.54
CA ILE A 126 -5.40 0.51 -5.53
C ILE A 126 -4.94 0.65 -4.08
N ILE A 127 -4.25 -0.35 -3.56
CA ILE A 127 -3.81 -0.40 -2.17
C ILE A 127 -2.30 -0.36 -2.11
N ALA A 128 -1.74 0.59 -1.36
CA ALA A 128 -0.32 0.68 -1.06
C ALA A 128 -0.06 0.34 0.41
N GLY A 129 0.99 -0.46 0.69
CA GLY A 129 1.30 -0.81 2.08
C GLY A 129 2.62 -1.58 2.25
N LEU A 130 3.08 -1.63 3.50
CA LEU A 130 4.21 -2.45 3.92
C LEU A 130 3.79 -3.92 3.96
N ASP A 131 4.47 -4.78 3.24
CA ASP A 131 4.18 -6.22 3.23
C ASP A 131 4.91 -7.00 4.33
N GLN A 132 5.88 -6.36 4.98
CA GLN A 132 6.64 -6.91 6.10
C GLN A 132 6.82 -5.84 7.19
N ASP A 133 6.79 -6.28 8.44
CA ASP A 133 7.18 -5.43 9.56
C ASP A 133 8.73 -5.33 9.69
N TYR A 134 9.20 -4.57 10.66
CA TYR A 134 10.63 -4.35 10.90
C TYR A 134 11.39 -5.63 11.30
N THR A 135 10.69 -6.71 11.67
CA THR A 135 11.28 -8.02 11.97
C THR A 135 11.43 -8.89 10.73
N GLY A 136 10.90 -8.43 9.57
CA GLY A 136 10.87 -9.18 8.33
C GLY A 136 9.73 -10.19 8.24
N LYS A 137 8.77 -10.16 9.19
CA LYS A 137 7.57 -10.99 9.15
C LYS A 137 6.49 -10.35 8.28
N PRO A 138 5.65 -11.15 7.60
CA PRO A 138 4.49 -10.64 6.88
C PRO A 138 3.60 -9.79 7.79
N TRP A 139 3.07 -8.68 7.26
CA TRP A 139 2.20 -7.77 7.99
C TRP A 139 0.77 -7.82 7.42
N GLU A 140 -0.13 -8.36 8.25
CA GLU A 140 -1.56 -8.41 7.92
C GLU A 140 -2.16 -6.99 7.77
N PRO A 141 -3.13 -6.79 6.85
CA PRO A 141 -3.73 -7.77 5.93
C PRO A 141 -3.02 -7.90 4.57
N MET A 142 -1.81 -7.37 4.40
CA MET A 142 -1.15 -7.30 3.11
C MET A 142 -0.94 -8.66 2.42
N PRO A 143 -0.59 -9.76 3.12
CA PRO A 143 -0.46 -11.07 2.48
C PRO A 143 -1.76 -11.54 1.80
N GLN A 144 -2.90 -11.33 2.43
CA GLN A 144 -4.21 -11.69 1.87
C GLN A 144 -4.59 -10.78 0.70
N LEU A 145 -4.29 -9.47 0.81
CA LEU A 145 -4.51 -8.52 -0.28
C LEU A 145 -3.66 -8.88 -1.50
N LEU A 146 -2.40 -9.26 -1.31
CA LEU A 146 -1.52 -9.75 -2.37
C LEU A 146 -2.08 -11.03 -3.02
N ALA A 147 -2.71 -11.92 -2.23
CA ALA A 147 -3.27 -13.17 -2.76
C ALA A 147 -4.51 -12.96 -3.65
N ILE A 148 -5.32 -11.91 -3.38
CA ILE A 148 -6.56 -11.64 -4.12
C ILE A 148 -6.42 -10.62 -5.23
N ALA A 149 -5.27 -9.89 -5.29
CA ALA A 149 -5.06 -8.83 -6.28
C ALA A 149 -4.86 -9.38 -7.69
N GLU A 150 -5.50 -8.77 -8.69
CA GLU A 150 -5.23 -9.04 -10.10
C GLU A 150 -3.87 -8.48 -10.54
N TYR A 151 -3.41 -7.37 -9.90
CA TYR A 151 -2.13 -6.74 -10.23
C TYR A 151 -1.31 -6.47 -8.99
N ILE A 152 -0.09 -6.95 -9.00
CA ILE A 152 0.86 -6.77 -7.90
C ILE A 152 2.09 -6.01 -8.41
N THR A 153 2.46 -4.95 -7.69
CA THR A 153 3.72 -4.25 -7.90
C THR A 153 4.55 -4.31 -6.62
N LYS A 154 5.63 -5.06 -6.66
CA LYS A 154 6.60 -5.10 -5.58
C LYS A 154 7.67 -4.06 -5.82
N THR A 155 7.69 -3.00 -5.00
CA THR A 155 8.70 -1.94 -5.06
C THR A 155 9.88 -2.26 -4.14
N HIS A 156 11.07 -1.78 -4.51
CA HIS A 156 12.28 -1.95 -3.74
C HIS A 156 12.92 -0.59 -3.43
N ALA A 157 13.38 -0.43 -2.22
CA ALA A 157 14.25 0.69 -1.85
C ALA A 157 15.71 0.39 -2.22
N ILE A 158 16.59 1.31 -1.91
CA ILE A 158 18.04 1.10 -2.04
C ILE A 158 18.61 0.81 -0.65
N CYS A 159 19.36 -0.27 -0.53
CA CYS A 159 19.99 -0.67 0.73
C CYS A 159 21.00 0.39 1.17
N MET A 160 20.76 1.00 2.33
CA MET A 160 21.60 2.05 2.89
C MET A 160 23.02 1.55 3.23
N LYS A 161 23.23 0.23 3.30
CA LYS A 161 24.52 -0.36 3.64
C LYS A 161 25.37 -0.74 2.41
N CYS A 162 24.77 -1.22 1.33
CA CYS A 162 25.51 -1.77 0.20
C CYS A 162 25.01 -1.35 -1.19
N GLY A 163 23.97 -0.51 -1.28
CA GLY A 163 23.44 0.00 -2.54
C GLY A 163 22.59 -0.99 -3.36
N GLN A 164 22.42 -2.24 -2.89
CA GLN A 164 21.61 -3.24 -3.58
C GLN A 164 20.10 -3.00 -3.37
N PRO A 165 19.20 -3.57 -4.19
CA PRO A 165 17.77 -3.50 -3.96
C PRO A 165 17.40 -3.99 -2.57
N ALA A 166 16.64 -3.18 -1.83
CA ALA A 166 16.26 -3.41 -0.44
C ALA A 166 14.79 -3.79 -0.33
N ASN A 167 14.51 -4.80 0.49
CA ASN A 167 13.18 -5.35 0.74
C ASN A 167 12.80 -5.37 2.21
N TYR A 168 13.66 -4.91 3.09
CA TYR A 168 13.45 -4.90 4.54
C TYR A 168 13.53 -3.48 5.09
N SER A 169 12.69 -3.21 6.08
CA SER A 169 12.72 -1.99 6.88
C SER A 169 13.45 -2.30 8.18
N GLN A 170 14.74 -2.03 8.24
CA GLN A 170 15.55 -2.25 9.43
C GLN A 170 15.30 -1.14 10.44
N ARG A 171 14.85 -1.49 11.65
CA ARG A 171 14.80 -0.56 12.78
C ARG A 171 16.20 -0.30 13.31
N THR A 172 16.52 0.96 13.60
CA THR A 172 17.86 1.42 14.01
C THR A 172 17.98 1.73 15.52
N PHE A 173 16.89 1.57 16.26
CA PHE A 173 16.84 1.79 17.71
C PHE A 173 16.08 0.65 18.42
N GLU A 174 16.28 0.53 19.73
CA GLU A 174 15.58 -0.45 20.56
C GLU A 174 14.20 0.10 20.98
N SER A 175 13.16 -0.66 20.72
CA SER A 175 11.79 -0.40 21.18
C SER A 175 11.00 -1.70 21.15
N GLU A 176 10.16 -1.92 22.16
CA GLU A 176 9.24 -3.06 22.23
C GLU A 176 7.97 -2.82 21.39
N GLU A 177 7.70 -1.58 21.00
CA GLU A 177 6.52 -1.25 20.20
C GLU A 177 6.67 -1.75 18.77
N ARG A 178 5.62 -2.39 18.22
CA ARG A 178 5.60 -2.86 16.82
C ARG A 178 5.66 -1.69 15.83
N VAL A 179 5.05 -0.58 16.18
CA VAL A 179 4.99 0.65 15.37
C VAL A 179 5.69 1.77 16.13
N ALA A 180 6.81 2.23 15.61
CA ALA A 180 7.46 3.44 16.11
C ALA A 180 7.36 4.52 15.04
N VAL A 181 6.76 5.63 15.39
CA VAL A 181 6.57 6.77 14.48
C VAL A 181 7.88 7.54 14.30
N GLY A 182 8.16 7.93 13.06
CA GLY A 182 9.39 8.59 12.63
C GLY A 182 10.08 7.74 11.57
N ALA A 183 10.24 8.29 10.36
CA ALA A 183 10.67 7.46 9.23
C ALA A 183 12.19 7.46 9.01
N SER A 184 12.79 8.62 8.80
CA SER A 184 14.15 8.73 8.28
C SER A 184 15.26 8.57 9.30
N ASP A 185 14.96 8.76 10.58
CA ASP A 185 15.91 8.66 11.70
C ASP A 185 15.81 7.34 12.46
N LYS A 186 14.71 6.60 12.28
CA LYS A 186 14.39 5.39 13.03
C LYS A 186 14.44 4.09 12.22
N TYR A 187 14.42 4.21 10.91
CA TYR A 187 14.43 3.06 10.01
C TYR A 187 15.37 3.26 8.85
N GLU A 188 15.94 2.16 8.36
CA GLU A 188 16.75 2.13 7.16
C GLU A 188 16.32 1.01 6.22
N ALA A 189 16.41 1.26 4.90
CA ALA A 189 16.18 0.21 3.92
C ALA A 189 17.39 -0.75 3.87
N ARG A 190 17.16 -2.06 3.94
CA ARG A 190 18.18 -3.10 3.89
C ARG A 190 17.83 -4.19 2.88
N CYS A 191 18.85 -4.68 2.17
CA CYS A 191 18.73 -5.90 1.38
C CYS A 191 18.78 -7.14 2.30
N ARG A 192 18.48 -8.32 1.78
CA ARG A 192 18.48 -9.59 2.52
C ARG A 192 19.82 -9.86 3.21
N SER A 193 20.94 -9.56 2.58
CA SER A 193 22.28 -9.81 3.13
C SER A 193 22.70 -8.81 4.22
N CYS A 194 22.08 -7.63 4.25
CA CYS A 194 22.42 -6.57 5.21
C CYS A 194 21.38 -6.41 6.31
N PHE A 195 20.24 -7.08 6.19
CA PHE A 195 19.20 -7.09 7.20
C PHE A 195 19.61 -7.93 8.41
N VAL A 196 19.41 -7.40 9.60
CA VAL A 196 19.64 -8.11 10.88
C VAL A 196 18.29 -8.31 11.54
N PRO A 197 17.75 -9.55 11.58
CA PRO A 197 16.49 -9.83 12.25
C PRO A 197 16.57 -9.49 13.73
N HIS A 198 15.56 -8.84 14.28
CA HIS A 198 15.42 -8.73 15.74
C HIS A 198 14.98 -10.09 16.28
N ALA A 199 15.79 -10.67 17.18
CA ALA A 199 15.60 -12.04 17.65
C ALA A 199 14.33 -12.26 18.49
N ASP A 200 13.72 -11.19 19.02
CA ASP A 200 12.67 -11.26 20.04
C ASP A 200 11.46 -10.34 19.79
N ALA A 201 10.98 -10.25 18.58
CA ALA A 201 9.69 -9.58 18.40
C ALA A 201 8.55 -10.49 18.87
N PRO A 202 7.62 -10.03 19.74
CA PRO A 202 6.53 -10.85 20.24
C PRO A 202 5.69 -11.39 19.07
N THR A 203 5.52 -12.70 19.04
CA THR A 203 4.56 -13.36 18.15
C THR A 203 3.16 -13.00 18.64
N VAL A 204 2.47 -12.13 17.92
CA VAL A 204 1.03 -12.00 18.13
C VAL A 204 0.38 -13.19 17.42
N HIS A 205 0.06 -14.20 18.22
CA HIS A 205 -0.90 -15.23 17.86
C HIS A 205 -2.27 -14.67 18.24
N GLU A 206 -3.10 -14.37 17.21
CA GLU A 206 -4.55 -14.63 17.16
C GLU A 206 -5.15 -13.94 15.93
#